data_4c3c3c456e50dcf9f4ae9e642c519cca
#
_entry.id   4c3c3c456e50dcf9f4ae9e642c519cca
#
_cell.length_a   1.000
_cell.length_b   1.000
_cell.length_c   1.000
_cell.angle_alpha   90.00
_cell.angle_beta   90.00
_cell.angle_gamma   90.00
#
_symmetry.space_group_name_H-M   'P 1'
#
loop_
_entity.id
_entity.type
_entity.pdbx_description
1 polymer ?
#
loop_
_entity_poly.entity_id
_entity_poly.type
_entity_poly.pdbx_seq_one_letter_code
_entity_poly.pdbx_strand_id
1 'polypeptide(L)'
;EFSRYTVMTGTEGPGHEVYRHNDKDYTVTHGPMVYDMATYHYLYGANPTHNLNNTTYTFDPKTPFIKAIWDAGGNDTLNFNNFSKSQIISLVDGEYSTTSFDVNWSLVDNLGIAFNAIIENAVGGSGDDQITGNKYKNNIQGNAGDDTIDGGSDYDIAAYSGNFSDYTFTIVDKKVTVKDNR
;
A
#
# COMPACT_ATOMS: atom_id res chain seq x y z
N GLU A 1 -7.12 -16.27 11.80
CA GLU A 1 -7.30 -14.79 11.73
C GLU A 1 -6.06 -13.99 12.15
N PHE A 2 -5.15 -14.55 12.96
CA PHE A 2 -3.97 -13.84 13.48
C PHE A 2 -2.75 -13.86 12.55
N SER A 3 -2.67 -14.77 11.58
CA SER A 3 -1.48 -14.97 10.73
C SER A 3 -1.16 -13.82 9.77
N ARG A 4 -2.15 -12.95 9.47
CA ARG A 4 -1.91 -11.77 8.61
C ARG A 4 -1.20 -10.62 9.34
N TYR A 5 -1.17 -10.65 10.66
CA TYR A 5 -0.58 -9.59 11.49
C TYR A 5 0.78 -9.95 12.06
N THR A 6 1.06 -11.25 12.17
CA THR A 6 2.32 -11.77 12.72
C THR A 6 2.63 -13.17 12.17
N VAL A 7 3.91 -13.47 11.94
CA VAL A 7 4.39 -14.83 11.62
C VAL A 7 4.62 -15.67 12.87
N MET A 8 4.67 -15.08 14.04
CA MET A 8 4.92 -15.80 15.31
C MET A 8 3.77 -16.71 15.71
N THR A 9 2.60 -16.58 15.09
CA THR A 9 1.44 -17.45 15.30
C THR A 9 1.31 -18.55 14.24
N GLY A 10 2.11 -18.50 13.19
CA GLY A 10 2.12 -19.48 12.11
C GLY A 10 3.09 -20.63 12.38
N THR A 11 2.76 -21.81 11.98
CA THR A 11 3.55 -23.02 12.19
C THR A 11 4.56 -23.31 11.09
N GLU A 12 4.71 -22.43 10.09
CA GLU A 12 5.58 -22.69 8.94
C GLU A 12 6.47 -21.50 8.59
N GLY A 13 7.70 -21.77 8.21
CA GLY A 13 8.78 -20.81 8.03
C GLY A 13 8.63 -19.90 6.79
N PRO A 14 9.58 -18.95 6.59
CA PRO A 14 9.51 -17.98 5.53
C PRO A 14 9.69 -18.66 4.17
N GLY A 15 8.67 -18.59 3.34
CA GLY A 15 8.74 -19.10 1.98
C GLY A 15 7.48 -18.71 1.21
N HIS A 16 7.70 -18.21 0.01
CA HIS A 16 6.62 -17.99 -0.93
C HIS A 16 6.09 -19.35 -1.36
N GLU A 17 5.01 -19.81 -0.76
CA GLU A 17 4.31 -20.99 -1.23
C GLU A 17 2.80 -20.80 -1.16
N VAL A 18 2.14 -21.10 -2.27
CA VAL A 18 0.71 -21.31 -2.32
C VAL A 18 0.47 -22.75 -1.90
N TYR A 19 -0.07 -22.94 -0.72
CA TYR A 19 -0.46 -24.28 -0.27
C TYR A 19 -1.88 -24.61 -0.71
N ARG A 20 -2.06 -25.79 -1.29
CA ARG A 20 -3.37 -26.33 -1.59
C ARG A 20 -3.78 -27.32 -0.49
N HIS A 21 -4.87 -27.00 0.20
CA HIS A 21 -5.48 -27.90 1.17
C HIS A 21 -6.99 -27.93 0.96
N ASN A 22 -7.56 -29.14 0.83
CA ASN A 22 -8.98 -29.37 0.56
C ASN A 22 -9.51 -28.55 -0.65
N ASP A 23 -8.79 -28.58 -1.77
CA ASP A 23 -9.09 -27.85 -3.02
C ASP A 23 -9.14 -26.31 -2.87
N LYS A 24 -8.57 -25.78 -1.82
CA LYS A 24 -8.37 -24.35 -1.62
C LYS A 24 -6.89 -24.01 -1.65
N ASP A 25 -6.58 -22.91 -2.33
CA ASP A 25 -5.26 -22.35 -2.34
C ASP A 25 -5.10 -21.35 -1.17
N TYR A 26 -3.97 -21.39 -0.49
CA TYR A 26 -3.62 -20.49 0.62
C TYR A 26 -2.31 -19.79 0.29
N THR A 27 -2.24 -18.49 0.55
CA THR A 27 -0.97 -17.78 0.54
C THR A 27 -0.48 -17.59 1.99
N VAL A 28 0.83 -17.60 2.16
CA VAL A 28 1.48 -17.37 3.44
C VAL A 28 2.18 -16.03 3.47
N THR A 29 2.51 -15.54 4.65
CA THR A 29 3.26 -14.30 4.82
C THR A 29 4.65 -14.39 4.21
N HIS A 30 5.10 -13.32 3.56
CA HIS A 30 6.41 -13.22 2.92
C HIS A 30 7.45 -12.57 3.84
N GLY A 31 7.48 -12.98 5.10
CA GLY A 31 8.40 -12.46 6.10
C GLY A 31 7.67 -11.89 7.33
N PRO A 32 8.39 -11.19 8.21
CA PRO A 32 7.82 -10.55 9.39
C PRO A 32 6.69 -9.59 9.01
N MET A 33 5.60 -9.64 9.77
CA MET A 33 4.47 -8.72 9.62
C MET A 33 4.61 -7.52 10.55
N VAL A 34 3.70 -6.57 10.49
CA VAL A 34 3.79 -5.28 11.20
C VAL A 34 4.05 -5.46 12.71
N TYR A 35 3.33 -6.37 13.36
CA TYR A 35 3.51 -6.61 14.81
C TYR A 35 4.77 -7.41 15.14
N ASP A 36 5.24 -8.28 14.25
CA ASP A 36 6.54 -8.95 14.43
C ASP A 36 7.65 -7.91 14.36
N MET A 37 7.62 -7.02 13.39
CA MET A 37 8.57 -5.92 13.25
C MET A 37 8.54 -5.00 14.46
N ALA A 38 7.37 -4.63 14.97
CA ALA A 38 7.23 -3.83 16.18
C ALA A 38 7.89 -4.52 17.39
N THR A 39 7.71 -5.83 17.52
CA THR A 39 8.35 -6.62 18.58
C THR A 39 9.86 -6.65 18.43
N TYR A 40 10.38 -6.89 17.23
CA TYR A 40 11.83 -6.88 16.97
C TYR A 40 12.43 -5.49 17.21
N HIS A 41 11.75 -4.43 16.76
CA HIS A 41 12.21 -3.06 16.98
C HIS A 41 12.22 -2.67 18.45
N TYR A 42 11.26 -3.15 19.23
CA TYR A 42 11.23 -2.93 20.68
C TYR A 42 12.37 -3.65 21.41
N LEU A 43 12.67 -4.90 21.01
CA LEU A 43 13.67 -5.72 21.71
C LEU A 43 15.10 -5.41 21.28
N TYR A 44 15.33 -5.12 20.01
CA TYR A 44 16.67 -5.03 19.40
C TYR A 44 16.98 -3.68 18.77
N GLY A 45 16.01 -2.78 18.70
CA GLY A 45 16.06 -1.54 17.93
C GLY A 45 15.74 -1.78 16.44
N ALA A 46 15.18 -0.76 15.80
CA ALA A 46 14.95 -0.78 14.36
C ALA A 46 16.29 -0.68 13.61
N ASN A 47 16.39 -1.35 12.46
CA ASN A 47 17.54 -1.19 11.59
C ASN A 47 17.51 0.21 10.93
N PRO A 48 18.36 1.17 11.35
CA PRO A 48 18.29 2.55 10.88
C PRO A 48 18.94 2.74 9.50
N THR A 49 19.46 1.67 8.89
CA THR A 49 20.18 1.75 7.59
C THR A 49 19.48 0.96 6.48
N HIS A 50 18.31 0.40 6.75
CA HIS A 50 17.55 -0.35 5.76
C HIS A 50 16.81 0.60 4.82
N ASN A 51 17.08 0.52 3.52
CA ASN A 51 16.42 1.33 2.48
C ASN A 51 16.49 2.85 2.75
N LEU A 52 17.66 3.40 3.01
CA LEU A 52 17.84 4.86 3.25
C LEU A 52 17.70 5.73 2.00
N ASN A 53 17.69 5.13 0.82
CA ASN A 53 17.53 5.85 -0.43
C ASN A 53 16.07 5.76 -0.89
N ASN A 54 15.70 6.66 -1.80
CA ASN A 54 14.37 6.62 -2.42
C ASN A 54 14.09 5.24 -3.01
N THR A 55 13.08 4.58 -2.49
CA THR A 55 12.68 3.22 -2.87
C THR A 55 11.30 3.24 -3.54
N THR A 56 11.18 2.54 -4.66
CA THR A 56 9.87 2.29 -5.27
C THR A 56 9.48 0.83 -5.07
N TYR A 57 8.46 0.61 -4.27
CA TYR A 57 7.87 -0.69 -4.01
C TYR A 57 6.87 -1.03 -5.11
N THR A 58 7.24 -1.96 -5.98
CA THR A 58 6.39 -2.47 -7.07
C THR A 58 5.94 -3.89 -6.78
N PHE A 59 4.76 -4.25 -7.27
CA PHE A 59 4.16 -5.55 -7.03
C PHE A 59 3.67 -6.15 -8.36
N ASP A 60 3.63 -7.48 -8.43
CA ASP A 60 3.05 -8.19 -9.57
C ASP A 60 1.56 -8.46 -9.30
N PRO A 61 0.64 -7.92 -10.13
CA PRO A 61 -0.80 -8.12 -9.96
C PRO A 61 -1.25 -9.57 -10.14
N LYS A 62 -0.38 -10.45 -10.64
CA LYS A 62 -0.67 -11.88 -10.84
C LYS A 62 -0.11 -12.78 -9.75
N THR A 63 0.71 -12.23 -8.87
CA THR A 63 1.37 -12.97 -7.78
C THR A 63 0.86 -12.49 -6.42
N PRO A 64 -0.14 -13.16 -5.82
CA PRO A 64 -0.68 -12.78 -4.52
C PRO A 64 0.39 -12.86 -3.42
N PHE A 65 0.35 -11.91 -2.49
CA PHE A 65 1.28 -11.82 -1.37
C PHE A 65 0.60 -11.36 -0.08
N ILE A 66 1.22 -11.66 1.05
CA ILE A 66 0.98 -11.04 2.36
C ILE A 66 2.33 -10.61 2.89
N LYS A 67 2.58 -9.31 3.07
CA LYS A 67 3.86 -8.77 3.54
C LYS A 67 3.71 -7.46 4.31
N ALA A 68 4.76 -7.08 5.02
CA ALA A 68 4.92 -5.75 5.57
C ALA A 68 6.22 -5.09 5.06
N ILE A 69 6.21 -3.78 5.02
CA ILE A 69 7.35 -2.95 4.59
C ILE A 69 7.94 -2.29 5.83
N TRP A 70 9.25 -2.40 5.99
CA TRP A 70 10.07 -1.54 6.82
C TRP A 70 10.98 -0.71 5.93
N ASP A 71 10.93 0.59 6.12
CA ASP A 71 11.80 1.55 5.47
C ASP A 71 12.33 2.53 6.52
N ALA A 72 13.63 2.79 6.51
CA ALA A 72 14.29 3.64 7.50
C ALA A 72 14.43 5.09 7.04
N GLY A 73 14.12 5.37 5.79
CA GLY A 73 14.14 6.73 5.23
C GLY A 73 14.41 6.77 3.74
N GLY A 74 14.12 7.88 3.16
CA GLY A 74 14.15 8.12 1.73
C GLY A 74 13.03 9.08 1.36
N ASN A 75 12.65 9.07 0.09
CA ASN A 75 11.39 9.55 -0.43
C ASN A 75 10.79 8.40 -1.24
N ASP A 76 9.89 7.65 -0.61
CA ASP A 76 9.53 6.30 -1.01
C ASP A 76 8.14 6.24 -1.64
N THR A 77 7.93 5.25 -2.50
CA THR A 77 6.69 5.16 -3.29
C THR A 77 6.10 3.75 -3.22
N LEU A 78 4.82 3.65 -2.85
CA LEU A 78 4.01 2.47 -3.17
C LEU A 78 3.47 2.61 -4.60
N ASN A 79 3.79 1.69 -5.48
CA ASN A 79 3.43 1.78 -6.90
C ASN A 79 2.60 0.58 -7.37
N PHE A 80 1.33 0.85 -7.70
CA PHE A 80 0.35 -0.12 -8.20
C PHE A 80 -0.07 0.17 -9.66
N ASN A 81 0.71 0.93 -10.42
CA ASN A 81 0.35 1.38 -11.77
C ASN A 81 0.03 0.27 -12.78
N ASN A 82 0.45 -0.97 -12.49
CA ASN A 82 0.21 -2.16 -13.31
C ASN A 82 -1.00 -3.00 -12.86
N PHE A 83 -1.74 -2.56 -11.83
CA PHE A 83 -2.96 -3.22 -11.36
C PHE A 83 -4.19 -2.71 -12.12
N SER A 84 -5.10 -3.63 -12.49
CA SER A 84 -6.31 -3.28 -13.22
C SER A 84 -7.56 -3.22 -12.33
N LYS A 85 -7.50 -3.78 -11.13
CA LYS A 85 -8.61 -3.77 -10.17
C LYS A 85 -8.43 -2.63 -9.16
N SER A 86 -9.52 -2.24 -8.52
CA SER A 86 -9.54 -1.24 -7.45
C SER A 86 -8.69 -1.67 -6.26
N GLN A 87 -7.88 -0.74 -5.76
CA GLN A 87 -6.99 -0.91 -4.61
C GLN A 87 -7.49 -0.09 -3.41
N ILE A 88 -7.20 -0.55 -2.21
CA ILE A 88 -7.30 0.25 -0.98
C ILE A 88 -5.87 0.41 -0.47
N ILE A 89 -5.33 1.60 -0.56
CA ILE A 89 -3.93 1.92 -0.24
C ILE A 89 -3.89 2.84 0.98
N SER A 90 -3.15 2.45 2.01
CA SER A 90 -2.83 3.29 3.16
C SER A 90 -1.33 3.53 3.24
N LEU A 91 -0.92 4.79 3.39
CA LEU A 91 0.46 5.18 3.69
C LEU A 91 0.71 5.36 5.19
N VAL A 92 -0.29 5.11 6.02
CA VAL A 92 -0.19 5.27 7.48
C VAL A 92 0.62 4.13 8.08
N ASP A 93 1.63 4.48 8.86
CA ASP A 93 2.44 3.50 9.59
C ASP A 93 1.60 2.71 10.61
N GLY A 94 1.80 1.41 10.66
CA GLY A 94 1.00 0.49 11.48
C GLY A 94 -0.30 0.00 10.82
N GLU A 95 -0.71 0.59 9.70
CA GLU A 95 -1.92 0.21 8.96
C GLU A 95 -1.65 -0.73 7.79
N TYR A 96 -2.73 -1.17 7.17
CA TYR A 96 -2.72 -2.16 6.08
C TYR A 96 -3.46 -1.64 4.86
N SER A 97 -2.92 -1.99 3.71
CA SER A 97 -3.56 -1.85 2.40
C SER A 97 -4.19 -3.18 1.98
N THR A 98 -5.25 -3.10 1.18
CA THR A 98 -5.85 -4.24 0.50
C THR A 98 -5.50 -4.18 -0.98
N THR A 99 -4.62 -5.07 -1.42
CA THR A 99 -4.26 -5.23 -2.83
C THR A 99 -5.14 -6.26 -3.50
N SER A 100 -5.88 -5.84 -4.52
CA SER A 100 -6.74 -6.68 -5.34
C SER A 100 -5.96 -7.17 -6.57
N PHE A 101 -5.69 -8.47 -6.61
CA PHE A 101 -4.89 -9.06 -7.69
C PHE A 101 -5.72 -9.33 -8.95
N ASP A 102 -5.09 -9.31 -10.12
CA ASP A 102 -5.71 -9.60 -11.43
C ASP A 102 -5.99 -11.09 -11.65
N VAL A 103 -5.90 -11.88 -10.61
CA VAL A 103 -6.25 -13.30 -10.54
C VAL A 103 -7.43 -13.53 -9.61
N ASN A 104 -7.98 -14.76 -9.58
CA ASN A 104 -9.12 -15.12 -8.71
C ASN A 104 -8.72 -15.30 -7.24
N TRP A 105 -8.01 -14.32 -6.69
CA TRP A 105 -7.65 -14.26 -5.28
C TRP A 105 -8.25 -13.02 -4.66
N SER A 106 -8.83 -13.18 -3.50
CA SER A 106 -9.34 -12.09 -2.67
C SER A 106 -8.59 -12.11 -1.35
N LEU A 107 -7.69 -11.19 -1.18
CA LEU A 107 -7.01 -10.92 0.07
C LEU A 107 -7.42 -9.55 0.57
N VAL A 108 -7.48 -9.39 1.88
CA VAL A 108 -7.69 -8.11 2.55
C VAL A 108 -6.54 -7.90 3.53
N ASP A 109 -6.16 -6.64 3.76
CA ASP A 109 -5.11 -6.28 4.71
C ASP A 109 -3.80 -7.06 4.47
N ASN A 110 -3.40 -7.15 3.21
CA ASN A 110 -2.30 -8.04 2.78
C ASN A 110 -0.96 -7.31 2.57
N LEU A 111 -0.95 -5.98 2.65
CA LEU A 111 0.26 -5.16 2.64
C LEU A 111 0.25 -4.21 3.83
N GLY A 112 1.14 -4.40 4.79
CA GLY A 112 1.29 -3.51 5.94
C GLY A 112 2.48 -2.58 5.82
N ILE A 113 2.41 -1.42 6.47
CA ILE A 113 3.55 -0.53 6.71
C ILE A 113 3.94 -0.66 8.19
N ALA A 114 5.19 -0.98 8.47
CA ALA A 114 5.66 -1.14 9.83
C ALA A 114 5.59 0.19 10.61
N PHE A 115 5.40 0.12 11.92
CA PHE A 115 5.39 1.32 12.77
C PHE A 115 6.68 2.12 12.61
N ASN A 116 6.55 3.44 12.46
CA ASN A 116 7.60 4.43 12.23
C ASN A 116 8.31 4.32 10.85
N ALA A 117 7.88 3.45 9.95
CA ALA A 117 8.26 3.57 8.55
C ALA A 117 7.45 4.71 7.90
N ILE A 118 8.10 5.49 7.05
CA ILE A 118 7.47 6.61 6.35
C ILE A 118 7.51 6.31 4.85
N ILE A 119 6.35 6.35 4.22
CA ILE A 119 6.22 6.27 2.75
C ILE A 119 5.49 7.54 2.31
N GLU A 120 6.10 8.31 1.43
CA GLU A 120 5.60 9.64 1.06
C GLU A 120 4.69 9.61 -0.16
N ASN A 121 4.84 8.61 -1.04
CA ASN A 121 4.15 8.65 -2.31
C ASN A 121 3.33 7.39 -2.56
N ALA A 122 2.20 7.56 -3.25
CA ALA A 122 1.38 6.46 -3.75
C ALA A 122 1.01 6.66 -5.21
N VAL A 123 1.03 5.57 -5.97
CA VAL A 123 0.55 5.52 -7.35
C VAL A 123 -0.45 4.38 -7.44
N GLY A 124 -1.69 4.71 -7.73
CA GLY A 124 -2.80 3.77 -7.96
C GLY A 124 -2.70 3.05 -9.31
N GLY A 125 -3.68 2.22 -9.60
CA GLY A 125 -3.79 1.41 -10.80
C GLY A 125 -4.66 2.03 -11.90
N SER A 126 -5.46 1.19 -12.54
CA SER A 126 -6.47 1.62 -13.51
C SER A 126 -7.90 1.33 -13.05
N GLY A 127 -8.09 0.83 -11.85
CA GLY A 127 -9.38 0.68 -11.19
C GLY A 127 -9.72 1.88 -10.33
N ASP A 128 -10.91 1.91 -9.75
CA ASP A 128 -11.35 2.96 -8.83
C ASP A 128 -10.66 2.75 -7.47
N ASP A 129 -9.63 3.52 -7.18
CA ASP A 129 -8.78 3.34 -6.02
C ASP A 129 -9.21 4.22 -4.84
N GLN A 130 -9.01 3.70 -3.63
CA GLN A 130 -9.10 4.47 -2.40
C GLN A 130 -7.70 4.61 -1.81
N ILE A 131 -7.17 5.84 -1.74
CA ILE A 131 -5.80 6.10 -1.29
C ILE A 131 -5.82 7.06 -0.11
N THR A 132 -5.24 6.61 0.99
CA THR A 132 -5.08 7.41 2.21
C THR A 132 -3.60 7.70 2.43
N GLY A 133 -3.25 8.97 2.48
CA GLY A 133 -1.95 9.48 2.87
C GLY A 133 -1.70 9.35 4.38
N ASN A 134 -0.64 9.97 4.86
CA ASN A 134 -0.26 9.92 6.27
C ASN A 134 -0.17 11.33 6.89
N LYS A 135 0.58 11.47 7.97
CA LYS A 135 0.75 12.76 8.68
C LYS A 135 1.86 13.64 8.10
N TYR A 136 2.55 13.20 7.07
CA TYR A 136 3.61 13.92 6.37
C TYR A 136 3.13 14.34 4.98
N LYS A 137 3.91 15.20 4.32
CA LYS A 137 3.63 15.60 2.94
C LYS A 137 3.64 14.39 2.01
N ASN A 138 2.52 14.16 1.33
CA ASN A 138 2.36 13.08 0.36
C ASN A 138 2.22 13.61 -1.08
N ASN A 139 2.67 12.78 -2.04
CA ASN A 139 2.38 12.97 -3.45
C ASN A 139 1.64 11.73 -3.96
N ILE A 140 0.36 11.90 -4.30
CA ILE A 140 -0.56 10.80 -4.59
C ILE A 140 -1.10 10.95 -6.01
N GLN A 141 -1.00 9.88 -6.79
CA GLN A 141 -1.56 9.78 -8.13
C GLN A 141 -2.52 8.59 -8.20
N GLY A 142 -3.81 8.83 -8.48
CA GLY A 142 -4.80 7.76 -8.66
C GLY A 142 -4.62 7.00 -9.98
N ASN A 143 -4.24 7.66 -11.04
CA ASN A 143 -4.17 7.27 -12.46
C ASN A 143 -5.55 7.22 -13.11
N ALA A 144 -6.00 6.03 -13.58
CA ALA A 144 -7.29 5.89 -14.25
C ALA A 144 -8.31 5.26 -13.28
N GLY A 145 -9.56 5.58 -13.48
CA GLY A 145 -10.65 5.18 -12.60
C GLY A 145 -11.26 6.40 -11.89
N ASP A 146 -12.29 6.14 -11.11
CA ASP A 146 -12.93 7.13 -10.25
C ASP A 146 -12.32 7.01 -8.84
N ASP A 147 -11.18 7.70 -8.62
CA ASP A 147 -10.38 7.56 -7.42
C ASP A 147 -10.86 8.43 -6.26
N THR A 148 -10.66 7.95 -5.05
CA THR A 148 -10.85 8.71 -3.81
C THR A 148 -9.51 8.87 -3.12
N ILE A 149 -9.05 10.12 -2.97
CA ILE A 149 -7.77 10.46 -2.35
C ILE A 149 -8.02 11.30 -1.09
N ASP A 150 -7.48 10.82 0.04
CA ASP A 150 -7.34 11.58 1.28
C ASP A 150 -5.85 11.74 1.57
N GLY A 151 -5.32 12.93 1.46
CA GLY A 151 -3.89 13.20 1.71
C GLY A 151 -3.50 13.06 3.19
N GLY A 152 -4.45 13.19 4.11
CA GLY A 152 -4.20 13.17 5.54
C GLY A 152 -3.89 14.55 6.11
N SER A 153 -2.83 14.64 6.89
CA SER A 153 -2.36 15.91 7.47
C SER A 153 -1.18 16.45 6.68
N ASP A 154 -0.83 17.72 6.94
CA ASP A 154 0.20 18.49 6.25
C ASP A 154 -0.26 18.92 4.83
N TYR A 155 0.67 19.32 4.00
CA TYR A 155 0.41 19.80 2.64
C TYR A 155 0.67 18.69 1.62
N ASP A 156 -0.39 18.20 0.99
CA ASP A 156 -0.36 17.08 0.07
C ASP A 156 -0.54 17.52 -1.39
N ILE A 157 -0.12 16.66 -2.30
CA ILE A 157 -0.25 16.86 -3.75
C ILE A 157 -1.04 15.69 -4.32
N ALA A 158 -2.21 15.96 -4.91
CA ALA A 158 -2.87 15.04 -5.82
C ALA A 158 -2.34 15.30 -7.23
N ALA A 159 -1.66 14.32 -7.80
CA ALA A 159 -1.03 14.42 -9.11
C ALA A 159 -1.95 13.86 -10.21
N TYR A 160 -2.06 14.56 -11.31
CA TYR A 160 -2.85 14.19 -12.47
C TYR A 160 -2.01 14.25 -13.75
N SER A 161 -2.27 13.32 -14.68
CA SER A 161 -1.63 13.33 -16.00
C SER A 161 -2.42 14.24 -16.96
N GLY A 162 -1.76 15.06 -17.74
CA GLY A 162 -2.41 15.96 -18.71
C GLY A 162 -2.32 17.44 -18.32
N ASN A 163 -2.99 18.30 -19.10
CA ASN A 163 -2.99 19.72 -18.86
C ASN A 163 -4.11 20.12 -17.87
N PHE A 164 -3.93 21.19 -17.14
CA PHE A 164 -4.95 21.70 -16.22
C PHE A 164 -6.30 21.95 -16.91
N SER A 165 -6.28 22.37 -18.18
CA SER A 165 -7.47 22.60 -19.02
C SER A 165 -8.27 21.34 -19.33
N ASP A 166 -7.67 20.18 -19.14
CA ASP A 166 -8.31 18.88 -19.42
C ASP A 166 -9.26 18.46 -18.27
N TYR A 167 -9.22 19.18 -17.15
CA TYR A 167 -9.96 18.84 -15.95
C TYR A 167 -10.98 19.92 -15.54
N THR A 168 -12.08 19.47 -14.95
CA THR A 168 -13.04 20.33 -14.26
C THR A 168 -12.93 20.09 -12.76
N PHE A 169 -12.78 21.17 -12.00
CA PHE A 169 -12.67 21.14 -10.54
C PHE A 169 -13.97 21.66 -9.91
N THR A 170 -14.54 20.90 -9.01
CA THR A 170 -15.73 21.29 -8.21
C THR A 170 -15.40 21.17 -6.74
N ILE A 171 -15.68 22.21 -5.96
CA ILE A 171 -15.43 22.22 -4.52
C ILE A 171 -16.76 22.36 -3.80
N VAL A 172 -17.10 21.38 -2.98
CA VAL A 172 -18.29 21.38 -2.11
C VAL A 172 -17.87 20.88 -0.73
N ASP A 173 -18.17 21.63 0.31
CA ASP A 173 -17.90 21.28 1.72
C ASP A 173 -16.45 20.80 1.97
N LYS A 174 -15.49 21.52 1.42
CA LYS A 174 -14.04 21.21 1.46
C LYS A 174 -13.62 19.96 0.69
N LYS A 175 -14.52 19.26 0.02
CA LYS A 175 -14.21 18.17 -0.89
C LYS A 175 -13.98 18.74 -2.28
N VAL A 176 -12.87 18.39 -2.87
CA VAL A 176 -12.54 18.68 -4.28
C VAL A 176 -12.91 17.46 -5.11
N THR A 177 -13.77 17.65 -6.11
CA THR A 177 -14.02 16.67 -7.15
C THR A 177 -13.30 17.11 -8.41
N VAL A 178 -12.48 16.24 -8.97
CA VAL A 178 -11.75 16.47 -10.21
C VAL A 178 -12.33 15.54 -11.27
N LYS A 179 -12.80 16.12 -12.37
CA LYS A 179 -13.33 15.39 -13.52
C LYS A 179 -12.38 15.53 -14.69
N ASP A 180 -11.93 14.43 -15.23
CA ASP A 180 -11.22 14.38 -16.53
C ASP A 180 -12.25 14.53 -17.65
N ASN A 181 -11.99 15.43 -18.59
CA ASN A 181 -12.88 15.73 -19.72
C ASN A 181 -12.32 15.19 -21.05
N ARG A 182 -11.24 14.43 -21.01
CA ARG A 182 -10.62 13.83 -22.19
C ARG A 182 -11.36 12.59 -22.64
#